data_c13ac8d2dcb76f430f6a1f108217b7a6
#
_entry.id   c13ac8d2dcb76f430f6a1f108217b7a6
#
_cell.length_a   1.000
_cell.length_b   1.000
_cell.length_c   1.000
_cell.angle_alpha   90.00
_cell.angle_beta   90.00
_cell.angle_gamma   90.00
#
_symmetry.space_group_name_H-M   'P 1'
#
loop_
_entity.id
_entity.type
_entity.pdbx_description
1 polymer ?
#
loop_
_entity_poly.entity_id
_entity_poly.type
_entity_poly.pdbx_seq_one_letter_code
_entity_poly.pdbx_strand_id
1 'polypeptide(L)'
;MTIDIITLTAKQYAALSAEQLDKVRAAQLKKEHLRIYKRELADMAKIGLPSGLQGSLFSISNVLVQSAINGFGQSVMAANTIASQYDNLTYQAMYGISLSSTVFVSQNYGAKKFDRVKKSAYTALGLTTVIGLVLGGLLALLARPLCSFITDSEEVVGYAHTRMLIISITYFLCGLQEVFAYCLRGLGKSMTAMFVVLGGTCLFRILWLNTVLKAWNTLTSLYLLYPASWLLTTLIFVPIYFVCQKKAGKLLEENN
;
A
#
# COMPACT_ATOMS: atom_id res chain seq x y z
N MET A 1 -13.17 -8.59 -32.44
CA MET A 1 -13.42 -9.28 -31.16
C MET A 1 -12.06 -9.70 -30.62
N THR A 2 -11.53 -8.99 -29.61
CA THR A 2 -10.21 -9.28 -29.02
C THR A 2 -10.42 -10.42 -28.03
N ILE A 3 -9.87 -11.59 -28.32
CA ILE A 3 -9.95 -12.75 -27.42
C ILE A 3 -8.93 -12.53 -26.32
N ASP A 4 -9.40 -12.42 -25.08
CA ASP A 4 -8.54 -12.29 -23.90
C ASP A 4 -7.98 -13.69 -23.57
N ILE A 5 -6.74 -13.95 -24.01
CA ILE A 5 -6.09 -15.26 -24.01
C ILE A 5 -5.78 -15.77 -22.60
N ILE A 6 -5.71 -14.86 -21.61
CA ILE A 6 -5.30 -15.16 -20.22
C ILE A 6 -6.43 -15.79 -19.40
N THR A 7 -7.70 -15.65 -19.82
CA THR A 7 -8.88 -16.05 -19.01
C THR A 7 -9.71 -17.17 -19.62
N LEU A 8 -9.24 -17.81 -20.69
CA LEU A 8 -9.97 -18.90 -21.37
C LEU A 8 -10.08 -20.16 -20.49
N THR A 9 -11.29 -20.54 -20.12
CA THR A 9 -11.56 -21.85 -19.51
C THR A 9 -11.38 -22.99 -20.51
N ALA A 10 -11.14 -24.22 -20.03
CA ALA A 10 -10.97 -25.40 -20.90
C ALA A 10 -12.14 -25.60 -21.88
N LYS A 11 -13.39 -25.28 -21.49
CA LYS A 11 -14.58 -25.32 -22.35
C LYS A 11 -14.55 -24.27 -23.46
N GLN A 12 -14.09 -23.05 -23.13
CA GLN A 12 -13.98 -21.97 -24.11
C GLN A 12 -12.85 -22.26 -25.12
N TYR A 13 -11.74 -22.87 -24.65
CA TYR A 13 -10.64 -23.27 -25.52
C TYR A 13 -11.08 -24.36 -26.54
N ALA A 14 -11.89 -25.31 -26.10
CA ALA A 14 -12.41 -26.38 -26.99
C ALA A 14 -13.44 -25.88 -28.03
N ALA A 15 -14.05 -24.71 -27.79
CA ALA A 15 -15.04 -24.11 -28.70
C ALA A 15 -14.44 -23.14 -29.74
N LEU A 16 -13.11 -22.92 -29.72
CA LEU A 16 -12.43 -22.02 -30.66
C LEU A 16 -12.35 -22.61 -32.06
N SER A 17 -12.57 -21.77 -33.09
CA SER A 17 -12.31 -22.14 -34.49
C SER A 17 -10.80 -22.37 -34.74
N ALA A 18 -10.46 -23.07 -35.81
CA ALA A 18 -9.06 -23.32 -36.16
C ALA A 18 -8.23 -22.05 -36.28
N GLU A 19 -8.77 -20.97 -36.87
CA GLU A 19 -8.11 -19.67 -36.99
C GLU A 19 -7.92 -18.99 -35.61
N GLN A 20 -8.87 -19.15 -34.72
CA GLN A 20 -8.78 -18.62 -33.33
C GLN A 20 -7.75 -19.42 -32.51
N LEU A 21 -7.71 -20.75 -32.69
CA LEU A 21 -6.72 -21.64 -32.09
C LEU A 21 -5.30 -21.29 -32.55
N ASP A 22 -5.09 -20.98 -33.82
CA ASP A 22 -3.78 -20.57 -34.34
C ASP A 22 -3.34 -19.20 -33.76
N LYS A 23 -4.27 -18.25 -33.61
CA LYS A 23 -3.98 -16.97 -32.92
C LYS A 23 -3.61 -17.17 -31.42
N VAL A 24 -4.29 -18.08 -30.73
CA VAL A 24 -3.98 -18.44 -29.36
C VAL A 24 -2.63 -19.16 -29.26
N ARG A 25 -2.34 -20.12 -30.18
CA ARG A 25 -1.05 -20.80 -30.25
C ARG A 25 0.11 -19.85 -30.60
N ALA A 26 -0.12 -18.89 -31.48
CA ALA A 26 0.87 -17.86 -31.84
C ALA A 26 1.20 -16.94 -30.66
N ALA A 27 0.26 -16.74 -29.76
CA ALA A 27 0.45 -15.96 -28.51
C ALA A 27 1.03 -16.78 -27.34
N GLN A 28 1.16 -18.11 -27.49
CA GLN A 28 1.82 -18.94 -26.46
C GLN A 28 3.31 -18.60 -26.37
N LEU A 29 3.80 -18.49 -25.13
CA LEU A 29 5.22 -18.27 -24.81
C LEU A 29 6.06 -19.44 -25.38
N LYS A 30 6.77 -19.20 -26.48
CA LYS A 30 7.79 -20.10 -26.98
C LYS A 30 9.12 -19.80 -26.29
N LYS A 31 9.99 -20.83 -26.13
CA LYS A 31 11.34 -20.65 -25.56
C LYS A 31 12.14 -19.56 -26.27
N GLU A 32 11.90 -19.37 -27.58
CA GLU A 32 12.50 -18.32 -28.40
C GLU A 32 12.14 -16.90 -27.97
N HIS A 33 11.00 -16.72 -27.28
CA HIS A 33 10.53 -15.43 -26.75
C HIS A 33 11.08 -15.13 -25.36
N LEU A 34 11.75 -16.09 -24.71
CA LEU A 34 12.40 -15.91 -23.42
C LEU A 34 13.74 -15.17 -23.60
N ARG A 35 13.66 -13.90 -23.93
CA ARG A 35 14.82 -13.00 -24.07
C ARG A 35 14.65 -11.80 -23.15
N ILE A 36 15.78 -11.35 -22.58
CA ILE A 36 15.82 -10.09 -21.82
C ILE A 36 16.00 -8.96 -22.83
N TYR A 37 14.96 -8.17 -23.01
CA TYR A 37 15.02 -6.97 -23.84
C TYR A 37 15.51 -5.80 -22.98
N LYS A 38 16.60 -5.14 -23.43
CA LYS A 38 17.25 -4.07 -22.65
C LYS A 38 16.32 -2.88 -22.35
N ARG A 39 15.43 -2.55 -23.28
CA ARG A 39 14.47 -1.45 -23.14
C ARG A 39 13.44 -1.76 -22.05
N GLU A 40 12.81 -2.90 -22.13
CA GLU A 40 11.82 -3.39 -21.20
C GLU A 40 12.43 -3.57 -19.80
N LEU A 41 13.65 -4.11 -19.73
CA LEU A 41 14.39 -4.23 -18.48
C LEU A 41 14.67 -2.86 -17.86
N ALA A 42 15.07 -1.86 -18.66
CA ALA A 42 15.29 -0.50 -18.18
C ALA A 42 14.00 0.14 -17.65
N ASP A 43 12.87 -0.08 -18.32
CA ASP A 43 11.56 0.45 -17.89
C ASP A 43 11.06 -0.26 -16.61
N MET A 44 11.27 -1.56 -16.49
CA MET A 44 11.02 -2.29 -15.24
C MET A 44 11.91 -1.79 -14.10
N ALA A 45 13.20 -1.54 -14.36
CA ALA A 45 14.14 -1.03 -13.36
C ALA A 45 13.78 0.39 -12.89
N LYS A 46 13.32 1.28 -13.77
CA LYS A 46 12.85 2.64 -13.40
C LYS A 46 11.69 2.62 -12.38
N ILE A 47 10.89 1.58 -12.36
CA ILE A 47 9.77 1.42 -11.44
C ILE A 47 10.20 0.56 -10.24
N GLY A 48 10.88 -0.55 -10.51
CA GLY A 48 11.24 -1.56 -9.50
C GLY A 48 12.31 -1.09 -8.52
N LEU A 49 13.39 -0.46 -8.99
CA LEU A 49 14.47 0.02 -8.11
C LEU A 49 14.00 1.04 -7.08
N PRO A 50 13.25 2.11 -7.45
CA PRO A 50 12.71 3.04 -6.45
C PRO A 50 11.77 2.36 -5.45
N SER A 51 10.94 1.45 -5.92
CA SER A 51 10.01 0.72 -5.04
C SER A 51 10.74 -0.24 -4.11
N GLY A 52 11.78 -0.93 -4.60
CA GLY A 52 12.63 -1.81 -3.78
C GLY A 52 13.41 -1.03 -2.73
N LEU A 53 14.03 0.09 -3.12
CA LEU A 53 14.76 0.97 -2.19
C LEU A 53 13.81 1.54 -1.12
N GLN A 54 12.61 1.99 -1.52
CA GLN A 54 11.59 2.45 -0.58
C GLN A 54 11.23 1.35 0.42
N GLY A 55 11.00 0.11 -0.04
CA GLY A 55 10.68 -1.03 0.83
C GLY A 55 11.79 -1.34 1.83
N SER A 56 13.04 -1.33 1.38
CA SER A 56 14.21 -1.56 2.26
C SER A 56 14.35 -0.49 3.33
N LEU A 57 14.25 0.79 2.97
CA LEU A 57 14.34 1.89 3.92
C LEU A 57 13.14 1.93 4.88
N PHE A 58 11.95 1.56 4.41
CA PHE A 58 10.77 1.41 5.25
C PHE A 58 10.97 0.28 6.28
N SER A 59 11.56 -0.85 5.87
CA SER A 59 11.90 -1.95 6.78
C SER A 59 12.90 -1.52 7.85
N ILE A 60 13.93 -0.77 7.48
CA ILE A 60 14.90 -0.20 8.45
C ILE A 60 14.18 0.72 9.45
N SER A 61 13.29 1.60 8.96
CA SER A 61 12.49 2.47 9.84
C SER A 61 11.63 1.66 10.82
N ASN A 62 11.02 0.57 10.38
CA ASN A 62 10.24 -0.31 11.25
C ASN A 62 11.10 -1.02 12.30
N VAL A 63 12.34 -1.42 11.96
CA VAL A 63 13.28 -1.99 12.93
C VAL A 63 13.63 -0.98 14.03
N LEU A 64 13.83 0.29 13.69
CA LEU A 64 14.07 1.34 14.69
C LEU A 64 12.87 1.55 15.62
N VAL A 65 11.65 1.55 15.07
CA VAL A 65 10.42 1.63 15.89
C VAL A 65 10.30 0.39 16.79
N GLN A 66 10.57 -0.82 16.26
CA GLN A 66 10.54 -2.05 17.05
C GLN A 66 11.59 -2.03 18.17
N SER A 67 12.79 -1.49 17.90
CA SER A 67 13.82 -1.32 18.93
C SER A 67 13.34 -0.40 20.06
N ALA A 68 12.64 0.68 19.73
CA ALA A 68 12.02 1.56 20.73
C ALA A 68 10.94 0.84 21.54
N ILE A 69 10.09 0.01 20.90
CA ILE A 69 9.08 -0.81 21.60
C ILE A 69 9.74 -1.78 22.58
N ASN A 70 10.84 -2.41 22.16
CA ASN A 70 11.58 -3.36 22.99
C ASN A 70 12.13 -2.70 24.27
N GLY A 71 12.45 -1.42 24.22
CA GLY A 71 12.90 -0.64 25.38
C GLY A 71 11.84 -0.48 26.49
N PHE A 72 10.55 -0.71 26.21
CA PHE A 72 9.47 -0.65 27.18
C PHE A 72 9.20 -1.97 27.93
N GLY A 73 9.92 -3.03 27.62
CA GLY A 73 9.86 -4.30 28.34
C GLY A 73 9.06 -5.42 27.66
N GLN A 74 9.10 -6.61 28.24
CA GLN A 74 8.56 -7.83 27.65
C GLN A 74 7.04 -7.79 27.48
N SER A 75 6.29 -7.29 28.44
CA SER A 75 4.83 -7.21 28.37
C SER A 75 4.38 -6.34 27.18
N VAL A 76 5.08 -5.22 26.91
CA VAL A 76 4.81 -4.34 25.78
C VAL A 76 5.19 -5.00 24.46
N MET A 77 6.30 -5.72 24.42
CA MET A 77 6.70 -6.49 23.22
C MET A 77 5.65 -7.56 22.87
N ALA A 78 5.17 -8.32 23.86
CA ALA A 78 4.13 -9.31 23.66
C ALA A 78 2.83 -8.66 23.18
N ALA A 79 2.40 -7.57 23.79
CA ALA A 79 1.23 -6.79 23.41
C ALA A 79 1.33 -6.27 21.97
N ASN A 80 2.51 -5.73 21.60
CA ASN A 80 2.74 -5.26 20.23
C ASN A 80 2.67 -6.40 19.22
N THR A 81 3.20 -7.56 19.53
CA THR A 81 3.14 -8.75 18.67
C THR A 81 1.71 -9.20 18.44
N ILE A 82 0.90 -9.32 19.50
CA ILE A 82 -0.51 -9.72 19.41
C ILE A 82 -1.29 -8.70 18.55
N ALA A 83 -1.20 -7.42 18.88
CA ALA A 83 -1.95 -6.39 18.19
C ALA A 83 -1.55 -6.28 16.70
N SER A 84 -0.27 -6.45 16.37
CA SER A 84 0.21 -6.38 14.99
C SER A 84 -0.32 -7.50 14.10
N GLN A 85 -0.67 -8.68 14.64
CA GLN A 85 -1.31 -9.74 13.87
C GLN A 85 -2.69 -9.32 13.35
N TYR A 86 -3.48 -8.65 14.19
CA TYR A 86 -4.79 -8.12 13.80
C TYR A 86 -4.67 -6.95 12.83
N ASP A 87 -3.71 -6.04 13.05
CA ASP A 87 -3.45 -4.94 12.13
C ASP A 87 -3.07 -5.44 10.72
N ASN A 88 -2.28 -6.51 10.64
CA ASN A 88 -1.89 -7.12 9.36
C ASN A 88 -3.08 -7.59 8.53
N LEU A 89 -4.15 -8.10 9.15
CA LEU A 89 -5.37 -8.49 8.42
C LEU A 89 -6.00 -7.28 7.72
N THR A 90 -6.16 -6.17 8.45
CA THR A 90 -6.69 -4.91 7.89
C THR A 90 -5.77 -4.36 6.80
N TYR A 91 -4.46 -4.39 7.04
CA TYR A 91 -3.47 -3.93 6.07
C TYR A 91 -3.55 -4.70 4.76
N GLN A 92 -3.62 -6.03 4.79
CA GLN A 92 -3.67 -6.85 3.58
C GLN A 92 -4.92 -6.59 2.75
N ALA A 93 -6.07 -6.35 3.38
CA ALA A 93 -7.30 -5.98 2.68
C ALA A 93 -7.14 -4.64 1.92
N MET A 94 -6.59 -3.62 2.58
CA MET A 94 -6.34 -2.31 1.96
C MET A 94 -5.20 -2.36 0.93
N TYR A 95 -4.17 -3.16 1.17
CA TYR A 95 -3.05 -3.35 0.26
C TYR A 95 -3.49 -3.94 -1.09
N GLY A 96 -4.39 -4.93 -1.09
CA GLY A 96 -4.97 -5.47 -2.30
C GLY A 96 -5.66 -4.42 -3.17
N ILE A 97 -6.42 -3.49 -2.56
CA ILE A 97 -7.06 -2.37 -3.27
C ILE A 97 -6.00 -1.41 -3.83
N SER A 98 -5.00 -1.08 -3.02
CA SER A 98 -3.92 -0.17 -3.41
C SER A 98 -3.14 -0.72 -4.61
N LEU A 99 -2.79 -2.01 -4.57
CA LEU A 99 -2.11 -2.69 -5.67
C LEU A 99 -2.96 -2.70 -6.95
N SER A 100 -4.25 -3.02 -6.82
CA SER A 100 -5.20 -2.98 -7.95
C SER A 100 -5.31 -1.59 -8.56
N SER A 101 -5.25 -0.52 -7.74
CA SER A 101 -5.31 0.86 -8.23
C SER A 101 -4.18 1.18 -9.22
N THR A 102 -2.96 0.64 -9.01
CA THR A 102 -1.85 0.81 -9.97
C THR A 102 -2.21 0.22 -11.33
N VAL A 103 -2.77 -0.99 -11.35
CA VAL A 103 -3.14 -1.68 -12.59
C VAL A 103 -4.20 -0.89 -13.36
N PHE A 104 -5.29 -0.52 -12.70
CA PHE A 104 -6.38 0.24 -13.32
C PHE A 104 -5.92 1.63 -13.79
N VAL A 105 -5.14 2.34 -12.99
CA VAL A 105 -4.60 3.65 -13.36
C VAL A 105 -3.66 3.54 -14.56
N SER A 106 -2.70 2.60 -14.55
CA SER A 106 -1.73 2.46 -15.63
C SER A 106 -2.37 2.03 -16.95
N GLN A 107 -3.31 1.07 -16.91
CA GLN A 107 -4.03 0.62 -18.12
C GLN A 107 -4.88 1.74 -18.72
N ASN A 108 -5.63 2.48 -17.90
CA ASN A 108 -6.45 3.58 -18.40
C ASN A 108 -5.60 4.77 -18.86
N TYR A 109 -4.45 5.01 -18.21
CA TYR A 109 -3.48 6.02 -18.63
C TYR A 109 -2.86 5.67 -20.00
N GLY A 110 -2.40 4.41 -20.18
CA GLY A 110 -1.89 3.92 -21.46
C GLY A 110 -2.94 3.93 -22.58
N ALA A 111 -4.21 3.69 -22.25
CA ALA A 111 -5.34 3.78 -23.19
C ALA A 111 -5.82 5.22 -23.44
N LYS A 112 -5.15 6.24 -22.90
CA LYS A 112 -5.51 7.68 -22.98
C LYS A 112 -6.91 8.03 -22.43
N LYS A 113 -7.47 7.21 -21.52
CA LYS A 113 -8.81 7.37 -20.92
C LYS A 113 -8.74 8.07 -19.57
N PHE A 114 -8.42 9.37 -19.57
CA PHE A 114 -8.11 10.12 -18.36
C PHE A 114 -9.24 10.17 -17.32
N ASP A 115 -10.49 10.25 -17.76
CA ASP A 115 -11.65 10.21 -16.82
C ASP A 115 -11.75 8.88 -16.08
N ARG A 116 -11.37 7.78 -16.73
CA ARG A 116 -11.29 6.47 -16.07
C ARG A 116 -10.13 6.39 -15.08
N VAL A 117 -9.00 7.06 -15.37
CA VAL A 117 -7.89 7.21 -14.41
C VAL A 117 -8.36 7.87 -13.12
N LYS A 118 -9.07 9.01 -13.25
CA LYS A 118 -9.66 9.70 -12.09
C LYS A 118 -10.63 8.81 -11.32
N LYS A 119 -11.58 8.22 -12.03
CA LYS A 119 -12.61 7.36 -11.43
C LYS A 119 -12.00 6.18 -10.69
N SER A 120 -11.00 5.50 -11.28
CA SER A 120 -10.29 4.39 -10.64
C SER A 120 -9.62 4.82 -9.34
N ALA A 121 -8.93 5.97 -9.34
CA ALA A 121 -8.26 6.47 -8.15
C ALA A 121 -9.26 6.85 -7.04
N TYR A 122 -10.32 7.59 -7.36
CA TYR A 122 -11.34 7.96 -6.37
C TYR A 122 -12.08 6.75 -5.81
N THR A 123 -12.39 5.76 -6.67
CA THR A 123 -13.01 4.51 -6.20
C THR A 123 -12.07 3.76 -5.24
N ALA A 124 -10.77 3.66 -5.56
CA ALA A 124 -9.81 3.02 -4.67
C ALA A 124 -9.67 3.77 -3.34
N LEU A 125 -9.61 5.10 -3.36
CA LEU A 125 -9.58 5.93 -2.14
C LEU A 125 -10.83 5.72 -1.28
N GLY A 126 -12.02 5.74 -1.90
CA GLY A 126 -13.28 5.50 -1.19
C GLY A 126 -13.36 4.11 -0.57
N LEU A 127 -13.05 3.05 -1.35
CA LEU A 127 -13.07 1.67 -0.87
C LEU A 127 -12.08 1.45 0.29
N THR A 128 -10.85 1.95 0.14
CA THR A 128 -9.82 1.81 1.18
C THR A 128 -10.22 2.55 2.46
N THR A 129 -10.83 3.74 2.34
CA THR A 129 -11.32 4.49 3.49
C THR A 129 -12.43 3.73 4.21
N VAL A 130 -13.42 3.23 3.48
CA VAL A 130 -14.53 2.45 4.06
C VAL A 130 -14.00 1.19 4.75
N ILE A 131 -13.16 0.41 4.07
CA ILE A 131 -12.60 -0.81 4.64
C ILE A 131 -11.72 -0.50 5.86
N GLY A 132 -10.86 0.51 5.77
CA GLY A 132 -10.01 0.92 6.89
C GLY A 132 -10.79 1.38 8.12
N LEU A 133 -11.88 2.14 7.92
CA LEU A 133 -12.77 2.57 9.00
C LEU A 133 -13.59 1.42 9.59
N VAL A 134 -14.15 0.55 8.73
CA VAL A 134 -14.98 -0.58 9.19
C VAL A 134 -14.11 -1.61 9.92
N LEU A 135 -13.04 -2.10 9.30
CA LEU A 135 -12.19 -3.10 9.94
C LEU A 135 -11.41 -2.52 11.12
N GLY A 136 -10.85 -1.32 10.97
CA GLY A 136 -10.13 -0.65 12.06
C GLY A 136 -11.05 -0.32 13.24
N GLY A 137 -12.27 0.16 12.99
CA GLY A 137 -13.29 0.38 14.02
C GLY A 137 -13.72 -0.91 14.71
N LEU A 138 -13.93 -1.99 13.95
CA LEU A 138 -14.26 -3.31 14.49
C LEU A 138 -13.13 -3.85 15.37
N LEU A 139 -11.88 -3.74 14.93
CA LEU A 139 -10.71 -4.15 15.72
C LEU A 139 -10.58 -3.32 17.00
N ALA A 140 -10.83 -2.02 16.93
CA ALA A 140 -10.80 -1.16 18.13
C ALA A 140 -11.91 -1.53 19.13
N LEU A 141 -13.13 -1.81 18.66
CA LEU A 141 -14.26 -2.22 19.50
C LEU A 141 -14.02 -3.59 20.15
N LEU A 142 -13.45 -4.53 19.40
CA LEU A 142 -13.18 -5.89 19.85
C LEU A 142 -11.76 -6.09 20.39
N ALA A 143 -10.98 -5.02 20.56
CA ALA A 143 -9.57 -5.11 20.93
C ALA A 143 -9.34 -5.94 22.22
N ARG A 144 -10.12 -5.69 23.27
CA ARG A 144 -9.96 -6.40 24.53
C ARG A 144 -10.30 -7.88 24.43
N PRO A 145 -11.47 -8.33 23.93
CA PRO A 145 -11.78 -9.75 23.77
C PRO A 145 -10.83 -10.46 22.80
N LEU A 146 -10.39 -9.81 21.73
CA LEU A 146 -9.42 -10.40 20.79
C LEU A 146 -8.06 -10.65 21.45
N CYS A 147 -7.57 -9.71 22.26
CA CYS A 147 -6.31 -9.87 22.97
C CYS A 147 -6.41 -10.92 24.08
N SER A 148 -7.50 -10.95 24.84
CA SER A 148 -7.75 -11.93 25.91
C SER A 148 -7.92 -13.37 25.37
N PHE A 149 -8.26 -13.54 24.09
CA PHE A 149 -8.29 -14.85 23.45
C PHE A 149 -6.87 -15.47 23.27
N ILE A 150 -5.83 -14.61 23.20
CA ILE A 150 -4.45 -15.04 22.95
C ILE A 150 -3.64 -15.15 24.25
N THR A 151 -3.94 -14.33 25.25
CA THR A 151 -3.18 -14.26 26.51
C THR A 151 -4.08 -13.98 27.71
N ASP A 152 -3.77 -14.63 28.83
CA ASP A 152 -4.44 -14.42 30.13
C ASP A 152 -3.82 -13.27 30.92
N SER A 153 -2.70 -12.69 30.47
CA SER A 153 -2.03 -11.58 31.14
C SER A 153 -2.79 -10.28 30.96
N GLU A 154 -3.48 -9.81 31.98
CA GLU A 154 -4.21 -8.52 31.98
C GLU A 154 -3.31 -7.33 31.66
N GLU A 155 -2.03 -7.36 32.05
CA GLU A 155 -1.07 -6.33 31.72
C GLU A 155 -0.83 -6.26 30.20
N VAL A 156 -0.59 -7.41 29.58
CA VAL A 156 -0.38 -7.52 28.12
C VAL A 156 -1.64 -7.10 27.36
N VAL A 157 -2.81 -7.55 27.81
CA VAL A 157 -4.11 -7.17 27.23
C VAL A 157 -4.30 -5.64 27.31
N GLY A 158 -3.96 -5.00 28.44
CA GLY A 158 -4.07 -3.55 28.62
C GLY A 158 -3.20 -2.76 27.62
N TYR A 159 -1.95 -3.16 27.43
CA TYR A 159 -1.06 -2.52 26.45
C TYR A 159 -1.51 -2.76 25.01
N ALA A 160 -1.93 -3.97 24.66
CA ALA A 160 -2.42 -4.30 23.34
C ALA A 160 -3.72 -3.53 23.01
N HIS A 161 -4.65 -3.43 23.97
CA HIS A 161 -5.88 -2.64 23.84
C HIS A 161 -5.57 -1.15 23.56
N THR A 162 -4.68 -0.55 24.34
CA THR A 162 -4.28 0.86 24.14
C THR A 162 -3.68 1.08 22.75
N ARG A 163 -2.80 0.17 22.30
CA ARG A 163 -2.21 0.23 20.97
C ARG A 163 -3.26 0.12 19.88
N MET A 164 -4.15 -0.87 19.97
CA MET A 164 -5.20 -1.10 18.97
C MET A 164 -6.16 0.10 18.88
N LEU A 165 -6.54 0.72 20.00
CA LEU A 165 -7.38 1.93 19.98
C LEU A 165 -6.71 3.06 19.19
N ILE A 166 -5.42 3.31 19.41
CA ILE A 166 -4.72 4.41 18.73
C ILE A 166 -4.48 4.11 17.27
N ILE A 167 -4.02 2.92 16.95
CA ILE A 167 -3.56 2.57 15.59
C ILE A 167 -4.72 2.13 14.71
N SER A 168 -5.62 1.24 15.18
CA SER A 168 -6.64 0.64 14.32
C SER A 168 -7.68 1.65 13.85
N ILE A 169 -8.10 2.60 14.70
CA ILE A 169 -9.04 3.65 14.32
C ILE A 169 -8.47 4.55 13.21
N THR A 170 -7.16 4.79 13.24
CA THR A 170 -6.47 5.68 12.27
C THR A 170 -5.91 4.94 11.06
N TYR A 171 -6.15 3.63 10.95
CA TYR A 171 -5.57 2.78 9.92
C TYR A 171 -6.00 3.16 8.49
N PHE A 172 -7.17 3.77 8.33
CA PHE A 172 -7.62 4.31 7.04
C PHE A 172 -6.65 5.35 6.45
N LEU A 173 -5.91 6.11 7.29
CA LEU A 173 -4.87 7.04 6.82
C LEU A 173 -3.70 6.29 6.17
N CYS A 174 -3.33 5.13 6.74
CA CYS A 174 -2.34 4.24 6.12
C CYS A 174 -2.80 3.80 4.73
N GLY A 175 -4.06 3.39 4.60
CA GLY A 175 -4.64 2.99 3.31
C GLY A 175 -4.67 4.14 2.30
N LEU A 176 -5.03 5.34 2.72
CA LEU A 176 -5.05 6.52 1.84
C LEU A 176 -3.67 6.83 1.25
N GLN A 177 -2.62 6.88 2.09
CA GLN A 177 -1.26 7.12 1.60
C GLN A 177 -0.79 6.03 0.62
N GLU A 178 -1.13 4.75 0.89
CA GLU A 178 -0.81 3.64 0.00
C GLU A 178 -1.48 3.82 -1.37
N VAL A 179 -2.80 4.10 -1.42
CA VAL A 179 -3.51 4.33 -2.68
C VAL A 179 -2.90 5.48 -3.47
N PHE A 180 -2.56 6.61 -2.83
CA PHE A 180 -1.88 7.71 -3.52
C PHE A 180 -0.52 7.29 -4.08
N ALA A 181 0.29 6.56 -3.31
CA ALA A 181 1.59 6.05 -3.76
C ALA A 181 1.43 5.12 -4.97
N TYR A 182 0.47 4.19 -4.92
CA TYR A 182 0.21 3.23 -5.98
C TYR A 182 -0.39 3.89 -7.23
N CYS A 183 -1.27 4.87 -7.09
CA CYS A 183 -1.76 5.67 -8.23
C CYS A 183 -0.64 6.46 -8.90
N LEU A 184 0.27 7.08 -8.15
CA LEU A 184 1.44 7.76 -8.73
C LEU A 184 2.35 6.79 -9.49
N ARG A 185 2.56 5.58 -8.98
CA ARG A 185 3.30 4.53 -9.71
C ARG A 185 2.58 4.17 -11.01
N GLY A 186 1.26 4.03 -11.00
CA GLY A 186 0.44 3.80 -12.19
C GLY A 186 0.54 4.91 -13.24
N LEU A 187 0.82 6.15 -12.83
CA LEU A 187 1.12 7.29 -13.70
C LEU A 187 2.61 7.37 -14.11
N GLY A 188 3.44 6.37 -13.78
CA GLY A 188 4.87 6.37 -14.06
C GLY A 188 5.70 7.29 -13.16
N LYS A 189 5.15 7.76 -12.02
CA LYS A 189 5.82 8.67 -11.08
C LYS A 189 6.35 7.96 -9.83
N SER A 190 7.00 6.80 -10.02
CA SER A 190 7.51 5.93 -8.93
C SER A 190 8.52 6.64 -8.02
N MET A 191 9.44 7.45 -8.60
CA MET A 191 10.40 8.24 -7.83
C MET A 191 9.72 9.25 -6.91
N THR A 192 8.68 9.93 -7.39
CA THR A 192 7.91 10.88 -6.58
C THR A 192 7.23 10.17 -5.41
N ALA A 193 6.60 9.01 -5.66
CA ALA A 193 5.99 8.21 -4.60
C ALA A 193 7.03 7.77 -3.56
N MET A 194 8.20 7.30 -3.99
CA MET A 194 9.30 6.91 -3.12
C MET A 194 9.73 8.07 -2.19
N PHE A 195 10.05 9.24 -2.75
CA PHE A 195 10.52 10.38 -1.94
C PHE A 195 9.49 10.88 -0.94
N VAL A 196 8.19 10.87 -1.29
CA VAL A 196 7.12 11.26 -0.37
C VAL A 196 7.03 10.27 0.81
N VAL A 197 7.07 8.96 0.56
CA VAL A 197 7.03 7.96 1.64
C VAL A 197 8.29 8.02 2.49
N LEU A 198 9.47 8.15 1.88
CA LEU A 198 10.72 8.25 2.64
C LEU A 198 10.77 9.49 3.53
N GLY A 199 10.36 10.65 3.01
CA GLY A 199 10.32 11.89 3.80
C GLY A 199 9.20 11.89 4.83
N GLY A 200 7.97 11.63 4.41
CA GLY A 200 6.78 11.72 5.24
C GLY A 200 6.64 10.59 6.26
N THR A 201 7.11 9.38 5.94
CA THR A 201 7.00 8.23 6.86
C THR A 201 8.33 7.89 7.50
N CYS A 202 9.37 7.55 6.72
CA CYS A 202 10.61 7.02 7.31
C CYS A 202 11.39 8.10 8.08
N LEU A 203 11.70 9.23 7.44
CA LEU A 203 12.43 10.31 8.08
C LEU A 203 11.66 10.90 9.25
N PHE A 204 10.36 11.12 9.10
CA PHE A 204 9.51 11.61 10.18
C PHE A 204 9.53 10.68 11.40
N ARG A 205 9.47 9.35 11.21
CA ARG A 205 9.54 8.39 12.32
C ARG A 205 10.88 8.44 13.04
N ILE A 206 11.99 8.56 12.31
CA ILE A 206 13.33 8.71 12.91
C ILE A 206 13.40 10.00 13.72
N LEU A 207 12.90 11.11 13.20
CA LEU A 207 12.86 12.38 13.90
C LEU A 207 11.98 12.29 15.15
N TRP A 208 10.78 11.70 15.06
CA TRP A 208 9.88 11.49 16.19
C TRP A 208 10.53 10.69 17.32
N LEU A 209 11.18 9.58 17.00
CA LEU A 209 11.89 8.75 18.00
C LEU A 209 13.02 9.51 18.70
N ASN A 210 13.69 10.39 17.99
CA ASN A 210 14.81 11.15 18.54
C ASN A 210 14.44 12.46 19.24
N THR A 211 13.24 12.96 19.02
CA THR A 211 12.75 14.23 19.60
C THR A 211 11.59 13.98 20.56
N VAL A 212 10.42 13.66 20.01
CA VAL A 212 9.16 13.55 20.76
C VAL A 212 9.22 12.40 21.77
N LEU A 213 9.69 11.23 21.38
CA LEU A 213 9.79 10.08 22.28
C LEU A 213 10.84 10.31 23.37
N LYS A 214 11.94 11.01 23.09
CA LYS A 214 12.92 11.38 24.13
C LYS A 214 12.39 12.41 25.11
N ALA A 215 11.54 13.34 24.65
CA ALA A 215 10.92 14.34 25.50
C ALA A 215 9.77 13.77 26.35
N TRP A 216 8.95 12.91 25.74
CA TRP A 216 7.80 12.24 26.36
C TRP A 216 7.93 10.73 26.22
N ASN A 217 8.72 10.11 27.08
CA ASN A 217 8.99 8.67 27.07
C ASN A 217 7.78 7.85 27.57
N THR A 218 6.71 7.84 26.79
CA THR A 218 5.46 7.11 27.07
C THR A 218 5.07 6.20 25.91
N LEU A 219 4.37 5.10 26.19
CA LEU A 219 3.83 4.21 25.18
C LEU A 219 2.84 4.91 24.25
N THR A 220 2.03 5.82 24.78
CA THR A 220 1.10 6.62 23.98
C THR A 220 1.84 7.47 22.95
N SER A 221 2.93 8.15 23.36
CA SER A 221 3.80 8.90 22.44
C SER A 221 4.39 8.01 21.35
N LEU A 222 4.81 6.81 21.71
CA LEU A 222 5.34 5.84 20.73
C LEU A 222 4.27 5.38 19.74
N TYR A 223 3.05 5.09 20.20
CA TYR A 223 1.96 4.64 19.31
C TYR A 223 1.41 5.77 18.42
N LEU A 224 1.38 7.01 18.90
CA LEU A 224 0.98 8.19 18.11
C LEU A 224 1.91 8.48 16.93
N LEU A 225 3.12 7.97 16.93
CA LEU A 225 4.04 8.03 15.79
C LEU A 225 3.42 7.50 14.50
N TYR A 226 2.62 6.42 14.58
CA TYR A 226 2.00 5.80 13.40
C TYR A 226 0.97 6.73 12.75
N PRO A 227 -0.12 7.15 13.43
CA PRO A 227 -1.11 8.04 12.86
C PRO A 227 -0.53 9.40 12.45
N ALA A 228 0.42 9.95 13.20
CA ALA A 228 1.08 11.20 12.85
C ALA A 228 1.87 11.09 11.55
N SER A 229 2.64 10.00 11.37
CA SER A 229 3.38 9.76 10.13
C SER A 229 2.47 9.53 8.93
N TRP A 230 1.36 8.79 9.10
CA TRP A 230 0.39 8.56 8.03
C TRP A 230 -0.36 9.82 7.64
N LEU A 231 -0.77 10.62 8.61
CA LEU A 231 -1.43 11.91 8.37
C LEU A 231 -0.51 12.85 7.60
N LEU A 232 0.73 13.04 8.07
CA LEU A 232 1.71 13.90 7.41
C LEU A 232 1.96 13.43 5.96
N THR A 233 2.20 12.14 5.77
CA THR A 233 2.46 11.58 4.43
C THR A 233 1.26 11.76 3.51
N THR A 234 0.03 11.53 4.01
CA THR A 234 -1.20 11.75 3.24
C THR A 234 -1.35 13.22 2.85
N LEU A 235 -1.11 14.16 3.78
CA LEU A 235 -1.17 15.60 3.51
C LEU A 235 -0.15 16.04 2.44
N ILE A 236 1.03 15.42 2.39
CA ILE A 236 2.03 15.66 1.34
C ILE A 236 1.58 15.03 0.01
N PHE A 237 0.99 13.83 0.04
CA PHE A 237 0.54 13.16 -1.18
C PHE A 237 -0.60 13.90 -1.89
N VAL A 238 -1.56 14.45 -1.16
CA VAL A 238 -2.75 15.10 -1.74
C VAL A 238 -2.36 16.13 -2.80
N PRO A 239 -1.61 17.22 -2.50
CA PRO A 239 -1.26 18.24 -3.51
C PRO A 239 -0.39 17.66 -4.63
N ILE A 240 0.58 16.78 -4.31
CA ILE A 240 1.48 16.18 -5.29
C ILE A 240 0.69 15.31 -6.27
N TYR A 241 -0.23 14.51 -5.77
CA TYR A 241 -1.06 13.65 -6.61
C TYR A 241 -1.91 14.47 -7.59
N PHE A 242 -2.61 15.51 -7.12
CA PHE A 242 -3.43 16.36 -7.99
C PHE A 242 -2.62 17.12 -9.04
N VAL A 243 -1.42 17.60 -8.68
CA VAL A 243 -0.50 18.22 -9.66
C VAL A 243 -0.06 17.21 -10.71
N CYS A 244 0.34 16.00 -10.31
CA CYS A 244 0.77 14.94 -11.23
C CYS A 244 -0.39 14.48 -12.12
N GLN A 245 -1.58 14.32 -11.55
CA GLN A 245 -2.79 13.91 -12.28
C GLN A 245 -3.16 14.96 -13.34
N LYS A 246 -3.14 16.26 -12.99
CA LYS A 246 -3.44 17.36 -13.93
C LYS A 246 -2.42 17.42 -15.07
N LYS A 247 -1.11 17.26 -14.76
CA LYS A 247 -0.06 17.21 -15.79
C LYS A 247 -0.24 16.02 -16.72
N ALA A 248 -0.57 14.85 -16.18
CA ALA A 248 -0.84 13.64 -16.96
C ALA A 248 -2.04 13.83 -17.92
N GLY A 249 -3.10 14.52 -17.48
CA GLY A 249 -4.26 14.85 -18.32
C GLY A 249 -3.90 15.76 -19.48
N LYS A 250 -3.16 16.84 -19.23
CA LYS A 250 -2.73 17.76 -20.29
C LYS A 250 -1.87 17.08 -21.35
N LEU A 251 -0.90 16.25 -20.95
CA LEU A 251 -0.06 15.50 -21.89
C LEU A 251 -0.88 14.53 -22.77
N LEU A 252 -1.99 14.02 -22.28
CA LEU A 252 -2.89 13.17 -23.07
C LEU A 252 -3.75 13.98 -24.05
N GLU A 253 -4.12 15.22 -23.70
CA GLU A 253 -4.87 16.15 -24.58
C GLU A 253 -3.98 16.67 -25.71
N GLU A 254 -2.72 17.01 -25.43
CA GLU A 254 -1.75 17.52 -26.41
C GLU A 254 -1.30 16.46 -27.45
N ASN A 255 -1.42 15.16 -27.12
CA ASN A 255 -1.02 14.04 -27.98
C ASN A 255 -2.22 13.37 -28.69
N ASN A 256 -3.40 13.96 -28.67
CA ASN A 256 -4.58 13.58 -29.45
C ASN A 256 -4.84 14.55 -30.58
#